data_b856cb3d563527bda99c9d169715048c
#
_entry.id   b856cb3d563527bda99c9d169715048c
#
_cell.length_a   1.000
_cell.length_b   1.000
_cell.length_c   1.000
_cell.angle_alpha   90.00
_cell.angle_beta   90.00
_cell.angle_gamma   90.00
#
_symmetry.space_group_name_H-M   'P 1'
#
loop_
_entity.id
_entity.type
_entity.pdbx_description
1 polymer ?
#
loop_
_entity_poly.entity_id
_entity_poly.type
_entity_poly.pdbx_seq_one_letter_code
_entity_poly.pdbx_strand_id
1 'polypeptide(L)'
;RLADYKDEEIEDASFVIETPEDMLENFQTILDVVKAVLIGIAAISLFVGGVGIMNTMYTSVLERNKEIGIMKAIGARNVDVFLLFSIESGLLGVAGGLIGILLGTGLAKAVEEISRAALGQTFLQAYLSPGLFAGAMAFSFIVGVIAGALPALKAAKLQPADTLREE
;
A
#
# COMPACT_ATOMS: atom_id res chain seq x y z
N ARG A 1 23.40 -29.18 58.20
CA ARG A 1 23.04 -27.73 58.31
C ARG A 1 23.50 -26.89 57.09
N LEU A 2 24.40 -27.38 56.25
CA LEU A 2 24.78 -26.69 55.01
C LEU A 2 24.04 -27.23 53.77
N ALA A 3 23.44 -28.40 53.84
CA ALA A 3 22.63 -29.00 52.78
C ALA A 3 21.24 -28.37 52.69
N ASP A 4 20.62 -28.04 53.87
CA ASP A 4 19.27 -27.43 53.91
C ASP A 4 19.24 -26.00 53.37
N TYR A 5 20.36 -25.29 53.43
CA TYR A 5 20.43 -23.90 52.90
C TYR A 5 20.59 -23.83 51.38
N LYS A 6 20.92 -24.97 50.73
CA LYS A 6 21.16 -25.01 49.30
C LYS A 6 19.91 -25.46 48.53
N ASP A 7 18.98 -26.13 49.19
CA ASP A 7 17.75 -26.58 48.57
C ASP A 7 16.64 -25.51 48.52
N GLU A 8 16.64 -24.56 49.50
CA GLU A 8 15.67 -23.46 49.53
C GLU A 8 15.95 -22.33 48.53
N GLU A 9 17.22 -22.15 48.11
CA GLU A 9 17.58 -21.12 47.10
C GLU A 9 17.42 -21.59 45.65
N ILE A 10 17.26 -22.88 45.40
CA ILE A 10 17.16 -23.43 44.03
C ILE A 10 15.69 -23.46 43.55
N GLU A 11 14.72 -23.47 44.46
CA GLU A 11 13.29 -23.60 44.10
C GLU A 11 12.65 -22.27 43.67
N ASP A 12 13.27 -21.11 44.00
CA ASP A 12 12.76 -19.78 43.66
C ASP A 12 13.60 -19.01 42.62
N ALA A 13 14.70 -19.58 42.20
CA ALA A 13 15.48 -19.06 41.09
C ALA A 13 15.10 -19.79 39.82
N SER A 14 14.00 -19.38 39.21
CA SER A 14 13.71 -19.71 37.80
C SER A 14 14.75 -19.03 36.93
N PHE A 15 15.95 -19.64 36.87
CA PHE A 15 16.92 -19.27 35.83
C PHE A 15 16.32 -19.67 34.49
N VAL A 16 15.68 -18.73 33.83
CA VAL A 16 15.40 -18.86 32.40
C VAL A 16 16.76 -18.84 31.71
N ILE A 17 17.29 -20.03 31.42
CA ILE A 17 18.47 -20.16 30.55
C ILE A 17 17.99 -19.80 29.15
N GLU A 18 18.07 -18.52 28.79
CA GLU A 18 17.83 -18.11 27.42
C GLU A 18 18.95 -18.68 26.56
N THR A 19 18.60 -19.58 25.68
CA THR A 19 19.54 -20.07 24.66
C THR A 19 19.71 -19.02 23.55
N PRO A 20 20.81 -19.01 22.79
CA PRO A 20 20.93 -18.12 21.65
C PRO A 20 19.79 -18.28 20.64
N GLU A 21 19.22 -19.47 20.54
CA GLU A 21 18.04 -19.78 19.72
C GLU A 21 16.80 -19.03 20.25
N ASP A 22 16.56 -19.03 21.54
CA ASP A 22 15.41 -18.33 22.17
C ASP A 22 15.52 -16.82 21.95
N MET A 23 16.73 -16.26 22.03
CA MET A 23 16.97 -14.86 21.71
C MET A 23 16.63 -14.53 20.25
N LEU A 24 17.04 -15.38 19.29
CA LEU A 24 16.71 -15.19 17.88
C LEU A 24 15.20 -15.28 17.64
N GLU A 25 14.49 -16.22 18.28
CA GLU A 25 13.05 -16.37 18.17
C GLU A 25 12.31 -15.15 18.75
N ASN A 26 12.76 -14.66 19.89
CA ASN A 26 12.23 -13.43 20.48
C ASN A 26 12.43 -12.22 19.57
N PHE A 27 13.63 -12.06 18.97
CA PHE A 27 13.90 -11.00 18.00
C PHE A 27 13.01 -11.12 16.76
N GLN A 28 12.81 -12.31 16.22
CA GLN A 28 11.93 -12.55 15.09
C GLN A 28 10.48 -12.19 15.43
N THR A 29 10.02 -12.58 16.61
CA THR A 29 8.67 -12.25 17.08
C THR A 29 8.46 -10.74 17.18
N ILE A 30 9.43 -10.00 17.74
CA ILE A 30 9.37 -8.53 17.81
C ILE A 30 9.33 -7.92 16.41
N LEU A 31 10.18 -8.40 15.50
CA LEU A 31 10.21 -7.91 14.13
C LEU A 31 8.89 -8.20 13.38
N ASP A 32 8.27 -9.34 13.64
CA ASP A 32 7.00 -9.70 13.01
C ASP A 32 5.84 -8.86 13.54
N VAL A 33 5.83 -8.55 14.84
CA VAL A 33 4.87 -7.59 15.41
C VAL A 33 5.05 -6.20 14.80
N VAL A 34 6.29 -5.71 14.69
CA VAL A 34 6.59 -4.43 14.05
C VAL A 34 6.14 -4.42 12.58
N LYS A 35 6.44 -5.48 11.82
CA LYS A 35 5.96 -5.62 10.43
C LYS A 35 4.44 -5.60 10.36
N ALA A 36 3.75 -6.33 11.24
CA ALA A 36 2.29 -6.36 11.25
C ALA A 36 1.68 -4.97 11.48
N VAL A 37 2.24 -4.20 12.43
CA VAL A 37 1.82 -2.81 12.68
C VAL A 37 2.06 -1.93 11.45
N LEU A 38 3.25 -2.02 10.83
CA LEU A 38 3.58 -1.24 9.64
C LEU A 38 2.66 -1.59 8.46
N ILE A 39 2.34 -2.87 8.26
CA ILE A 39 1.39 -3.33 7.23
C ILE A 39 0.00 -2.77 7.52
N GLY A 40 -0.44 -2.76 8.78
CA GLY A 40 -1.71 -2.17 9.19
C GLY A 40 -1.79 -0.68 8.85
N ILE A 41 -0.76 0.09 9.19
CA ILE A 41 -0.68 1.52 8.84
C ILE A 41 -0.68 1.73 7.33
N ALA A 42 0.09 0.92 6.58
CA ALA A 42 0.13 0.97 5.12
C ALA A 42 -1.24 0.64 4.50
N ALA A 43 -1.96 -0.35 5.03
CA ALA A 43 -3.29 -0.72 4.55
C ALA A 43 -4.31 0.41 4.76
N ILE A 44 -4.29 1.07 5.93
CA ILE A 44 -5.15 2.24 6.19
C ILE A 44 -4.81 3.37 5.23
N SER A 45 -3.52 3.68 5.04
CA SER A 45 -3.07 4.73 4.13
C SER A 45 -3.48 4.45 2.68
N LEU A 46 -3.38 3.18 2.26
CA LEU A 46 -3.80 2.72 0.95
C LEU A 46 -5.33 2.86 0.76
N PHE A 47 -6.09 2.52 1.78
CA PHE A 47 -7.56 2.67 1.78
C PHE A 47 -7.96 4.14 1.62
N VAL A 48 -7.35 5.05 2.40
CA VAL A 48 -7.59 6.49 2.31
C VAL A 48 -7.22 7.03 0.93
N GLY A 49 -6.04 6.62 0.40
CA GLY A 49 -5.61 6.97 -0.97
C GLY A 49 -6.59 6.46 -2.03
N GLY A 50 -7.08 5.24 -1.89
CA GLY A 50 -8.10 4.65 -2.76
C GLY A 50 -9.41 5.43 -2.76
N VAL A 51 -9.88 5.87 -1.58
CA VAL A 51 -11.05 6.75 -1.46
C VAL A 51 -10.80 8.10 -2.16
N GLY A 52 -9.57 8.62 -2.09
CA GLY A 52 -9.15 9.83 -2.81
C GLY A 52 -9.27 9.66 -4.33
N ILE A 53 -8.74 8.55 -4.88
CA ILE A 53 -8.88 8.22 -6.32
C ILE A 53 -10.36 8.08 -6.70
N MET A 54 -11.14 7.36 -5.90
CA MET A 54 -12.58 7.17 -6.15
C MET A 54 -13.32 8.52 -6.20
N ASN A 55 -13.04 9.42 -5.28
CA ASN A 55 -13.67 10.75 -5.23
C ASN A 55 -13.28 11.60 -6.45
N THR A 56 -11.99 11.63 -6.81
CA THR A 56 -11.50 12.34 -8.00
C THR A 56 -12.15 11.81 -9.28
N MET A 57 -12.22 10.49 -9.42
CA MET A 57 -12.84 9.85 -10.57
C MET A 57 -14.35 10.11 -10.63
N TYR A 58 -15.03 10.15 -9.47
CA TYR A 58 -16.44 10.48 -9.41
C TYR A 58 -16.70 11.90 -9.93
N THR A 59 -15.91 12.87 -9.50
CA THR A 59 -15.98 14.27 -10.01
C THR A 59 -15.70 14.33 -11.51
N SER A 60 -14.65 13.64 -11.98
CA SER A 60 -14.29 13.57 -13.40
C SER A 60 -15.43 13.01 -14.27
N VAL A 61 -16.12 11.96 -13.79
CA VAL A 61 -17.28 11.40 -14.49
C VAL A 61 -18.42 12.40 -14.57
N LEU A 62 -18.71 13.16 -13.49
CA LEU A 62 -19.74 14.17 -13.48
C LEU A 62 -19.45 15.32 -14.45
N GLU A 63 -18.20 15.81 -14.46
CA GLU A 63 -17.76 16.89 -15.36
C GLU A 63 -17.82 16.48 -16.84
N ARG A 64 -17.58 15.20 -17.15
CA ARG A 64 -17.57 14.66 -18.51
C ARG A 64 -18.89 13.94 -18.90
N ASN A 65 -19.97 14.17 -18.16
CA ASN A 65 -21.24 13.48 -18.35
C ASN A 65 -21.76 13.61 -19.80
N LYS A 66 -21.68 14.82 -20.38
CA LYS A 66 -22.06 15.11 -21.76
C LYS A 66 -21.21 14.36 -22.79
N GLU A 67 -19.89 14.29 -22.57
CA GLU A 67 -18.96 13.56 -23.45
C GLU A 67 -19.28 12.05 -23.45
N ILE A 68 -19.56 11.49 -22.28
CA ILE A 68 -19.96 10.08 -22.11
C ILE A 68 -21.29 9.83 -22.86
N GLY A 69 -22.26 10.76 -22.74
CA GLY A 69 -23.52 10.69 -23.46
C GLY A 69 -23.34 10.67 -24.97
N ILE A 70 -22.48 11.54 -25.51
CA ILE A 70 -22.16 11.60 -26.93
C ILE A 70 -21.48 10.30 -27.38
N MET A 71 -20.46 9.82 -26.65
CA MET A 71 -19.79 8.55 -26.97
C MET A 71 -20.78 7.39 -27.08
N LYS A 72 -21.76 7.34 -26.20
CA LYS A 72 -22.80 6.30 -26.23
C LYS A 72 -23.79 6.49 -27.34
N ALA A 73 -24.13 7.73 -27.66
CA ALA A 73 -25.05 8.04 -28.78
C ALA A 73 -24.44 7.60 -30.14
N ILE A 74 -23.12 7.66 -30.31
CA ILE A 74 -22.43 7.17 -31.51
C ILE A 74 -22.10 5.67 -31.47
N GLY A 75 -22.47 4.95 -30.39
CA GLY A 75 -22.44 3.49 -30.32
C GLY A 75 -21.40 2.89 -29.40
N ALA A 76 -20.76 3.66 -28.50
CA ALA A 76 -19.86 3.11 -27.49
C ALA A 76 -20.63 2.20 -26.51
N ARG A 77 -20.06 1.00 -26.28
CA ARG A 77 -20.64 0.02 -25.35
C ARG A 77 -20.29 0.40 -23.90
N ASN A 78 -21.09 -0.10 -22.97
CA ASN A 78 -20.81 0.10 -21.53
C ASN A 78 -19.41 -0.36 -21.14
N VAL A 79 -18.91 -1.43 -21.76
CA VAL A 79 -17.57 -1.97 -21.49
C VAL A 79 -16.49 -1.01 -21.95
N ASP A 80 -16.67 -0.33 -23.08
CA ASP A 80 -15.69 0.60 -23.63
C ASP A 80 -15.54 1.82 -22.70
N VAL A 81 -16.64 2.36 -22.19
CA VAL A 81 -16.65 3.44 -21.20
C VAL A 81 -16.04 2.97 -19.86
N PHE A 82 -16.41 1.77 -19.40
CA PHE A 82 -15.85 1.20 -18.18
C PHE A 82 -14.30 1.05 -18.28
N LEU A 83 -13.81 0.50 -19.37
CA LEU A 83 -12.37 0.31 -19.58
C LEU A 83 -11.62 1.65 -19.63
N LEU A 84 -12.19 2.66 -20.30
CA LEU A 84 -11.60 4.00 -20.39
C LEU A 84 -11.34 4.57 -18.98
N PHE A 85 -12.37 4.62 -18.14
CA PHE A 85 -12.26 5.16 -16.79
C PHE A 85 -11.43 4.26 -15.84
N SER A 86 -11.45 2.93 -16.06
CA SER A 86 -10.62 2.00 -15.30
C SER A 86 -9.13 2.19 -15.61
N ILE A 87 -8.77 2.42 -16.86
CA ILE A 87 -7.39 2.73 -17.25
C ILE A 87 -6.97 4.09 -16.70
N GLU A 88 -7.84 5.10 -16.78
CA GLU A 88 -7.58 6.44 -16.24
C GLU A 88 -7.30 6.39 -14.74
N SER A 89 -8.12 5.67 -13.97
CA SER A 89 -7.88 5.47 -12.53
C SER A 89 -6.63 4.65 -12.23
N GLY A 90 -6.32 3.65 -13.06
CA GLY A 90 -5.07 2.90 -12.98
C GLY A 90 -3.84 3.79 -13.21
N LEU A 91 -3.89 4.71 -14.17
CA LEU A 91 -2.81 5.68 -14.42
C LEU A 91 -2.62 6.66 -13.25
N LEU A 92 -3.70 7.08 -12.57
CA LEU A 92 -3.60 7.84 -11.32
C LEU A 92 -2.89 7.04 -10.23
N GLY A 93 -3.20 5.75 -10.13
CA GLY A 93 -2.48 4.82 -9.25
C GLY A 93 -0.99 4.73 -9.57
N VAL A 94 -0.63 4.61 -10.84
CA VAL A 94 0.76 4.60 -11.31
C VAL A 94 1.49 5.90 -10.98
N ALA A 95 0.86 7.05 -11.19
CA ALA A 95 1.45 8.35 -10.86
C ALA A 95 1.73 8.46 -9.34
N GLY A 96 0.77 8.07 -8.49
CA GLY A 96 0.96 7.97 -7.05
C GLY A 96 2.04 6.97 -6.65
N GLY A 97 2.06 5.79 -7.30
CA GLY A 97 3.07 4.76 -7.10
C GLY A 97 4.49 5.23 -7.45
N LEU A 98 4.65 5.98 -8.54
CA LEU A 98 5.94 6.56 -8.93
C LEU A 98 6.45 7.54 -7.86
N ILE A 99 5.60 8.44 -7.39
CA ILE A 99 5.94 9.37 -6.31
C ILE A 99 6.27 8.60 -5.02
N GLY A 100 5.49 7.58 -4.69
CA GLY A 100 5.73 6.71 -3.53
C GLY A 100 7.07 5.97 -3.61
N ILE A 101 7.44 5.44 -4.77
CA ILE A 101 8.74 4.81 -5.01
C ILE A 101 9.88 5.83 -4.83
N LEU A 102 9.76 7.03 -5.39
CA LEU A 102 10.79 8.07 -5.25
C LEU A 102 10.98 8.47 -3.79
N LEU A 103 9.89 8.73 -3.06
CA LEU A 103 9.94 9.09 -1.65
C LEU A 103 10.45 7.93 -0.79
N GLY A 104 9.95 6.72 -1.02
CA GLY A 104 10.35 5.53 -0.25
C GLY A 104 11.83 5.19 -0.44
N THR A 105 12.32 5.23 -1.68
CA THR A 105 13.75 4.99 -1.97
C THR A 105 14.64 6.11 -1.45
N GLY A 106 14.18 7.36 -1.51
CA GLY A 106 14.88 8.51 -0.94
C GLY A 106 15.04 8.38 0.57
N LEU A 107 13.95 8.04 1.28
CA LEU A 107 13.97 7.80 2.73
C LEU A 107 14.86 6.59 3.09
N ALA A 108 14.76 5.48 2.35
CA ALA A 108 15.58 4.30 2.60
C ALA A 108 17.08 4.60 2.49
N LYS A 109 17.49 5.36 1.46
CA LYS A 109 18.88 5.81 1.31
C LYS A 109 19.31 6.79 2.39
N ALA A 110 18.44 7.70 2.79
CA ALA A 110 18.74 8.64 3.87
C ALA A 110 18.99 7.89 5.19
N VAL A 111 18.19 6.87 5.52
CA VAL A 111 18.38 6.03 6.70
C VAL A 111 19.69 5.24 6.60
N GLU A 112 20.03 4.71 5.44
CA GLU A 112 21.29 4.01 5.19
C GLU A 112 22.50 4.92 5.45
N GLU A 113 22.50 6.15 4.94
CA GLU A 113 23.59 7.12 5.13
C GLU A 113 23.71 7.59 6.60
N ILE A 114 22.59 7.85 7.27
CA ILE A 114 22.58 8.20 8.69
C ILE A 114 23.13 7.04 9.52
N SER A 115 22.72 5.80 9.23
CA SER A 115 23.21 4.60 9.92
C SER A 115 24.73 4.44 9.72
N ARG A 116 25.23 4.65 8.49
CA ARG A 116 26.66 4.60 8.18
C ARG A 116 27.46 5.66 8.94
N ALA A 117 26.94 6.88 9.00
CA ALA A 117 27.60 8.00 9.68
C ALA A 117 27.62 7.81 11.22
N ALA A 118 26.53 7.27 11.80
CA ALA A 118 26.40 7.12 13.25
C ALA A 118 27.10 5.88 13.81
N LEU A 119 27.10 4.76 13.07
CA LEU A 119 27.58 3.46 13.56
C LEU A 119 28.90 3.02 12.93
N GLY A 120 29.44 3.79 11.97
CA GLY A 120 30.71 3.50 11.31
C GLY A 120 30.73 2.23 10.44
N GLN A 121 29.62 1.52 10.35
CA GLN A 121 29.44 0.29 9.57
C GLN A 121 28.11 0.29 8.85
N THR A 122 28.06 -0.39 7.70
CA THR A 122 26.82 -0.50 6.89
C THR A 122 26.00 -1.70 7.40
N PHE A 123 25.25 -1.50 8.48
CA PHE A 123 24.35 -2.54 8.99
C PHE A 123 23.04 -2.64 8.20
N LEU A 124 22.61 -1.54 7.58
CA LEU A 124 21.38 -1.47 6.81
C LEU A 124 21.74 -1.17 5.34
N GLN A 125 21.41 -2.09 4.46
CA GLN A 125 21.54 -1.89 3.01
C GLN A 125 20.15 -1.89 2.39
N ALA A 126 19.79 -0.81 1.70
CA ALA A 126 18.55 -0.75 0.93
C ALA A 126 18.72 -1.56 -0.36
N TYR A 127 18.10 -2.74 -0.43
CA TYR A 127 18.11 -3.55 -1.64
C TYR A 127 17.08 -3.04 -2.64
N LEU A 128 17.55 -2.28 -3.63
CA LEU A 128 16.73 -1.70 -4.70
C LEU A 128 16.79 -2.60 -5.94
N SER A 129 15.85 -3.53 -6.06
CA SER A 129 15.74 -4.41 -7.23
C SER A 129 14.81 -3.80 -8.28
N PRO A 130 15.14 -3.89 -9.59
CA PRO A 130 14.21 -3.53 -10.67
C PRO A 130 12.87 -4.28 -10.59
N GLY A 131 12.88 -5.54 -10.14
CA GLY A 131 11.68 -6.31 -9.91
C GLY A 131 10.77 -5.74 -8.82
N LEU A 132 11.36 -5.17 -7.75
CA LEU A 132 10.60 -4.47 -6.71
C LEU A 132 9.87 -3.25 -7.27
N PHE A 133 10.56 -2.44 -8.10
CA PHE A 133 9.94 -1.28 -8.74
C PHE A 133 8.82 -1.68 -9.69
N ALA A 134 9.03 -2.67 -10.54
CA ALA A 134 8.01 -3.17 -11.44
C ALA A 134 6.80 -3.73 -10.68
N GLY A 135 7.04 -4.49 -9.60
CA GLY A 135 6.00 -5.02 -8.74
C GLY A 135 5.20 -3.92 -8.03
N ALA A 136 5.88 -2.90 -7.51
CA ALA A 136 5.23 -1.75 -6.85
C ALA A 136 4.38 -0.95 -7.85
N MET A 137 4.86 -0.74 -9.08
CA MET A 137 4.11 -0.06 -10.13
C MET A 137 2.86 -0.85 -10.55
N ALA A 138 3.00 -2.16 -10.77
CA ALA A 138 1.88 -3.03 -11.10
C ALA A 138 0.84 -3.05 -9.97
N PHE A 139 1.29 -3.15 -8.72
CA PHE A 139 0.42 -3.09 -7.56
C PHE A 139 -0.34 -1.76 -7.48
N SER A 140 0.35 -0.62 -7.66
CA SER A 140 -0.28 0.71 -7.65
C SER A 140 -1.30 0.87 -8.77
N PHE A 141 -1.04 0.33 -9.97
CA PHE A 141 -1.99 0.31 -11.06
C PHE A 141 -3.26 -0.47 -10.69
N ILE A 142 -3.09 -1.70 -10.15
CA ILE A 142 -4.21 -2.55 -9.74
C ILE A 142 -5.07 -1.86 -8.67
N VAL A 143 -4.42 -1.27 -7.67
CA VAL A 143 -5.13 -0.52 -6.62
C VAL A 143 -5.91 0.65 -7.20
N GLY A 144 -5.30 1.41 -8.14
CA GLY A 144 -5.97 2.49 -8.85
C GLY A 144 -7.21 2.02 -9.61
N VAL A 145 -7.10 0.90 -10.35
CA VAL A 145 -8.23 0.29 -11.08
C VAL A 145 -9.35 -0.13 -10.11
N ILE A 146 -8.99 -0.78 -8.99
CA ILE A 146 -9.98 -1.21 -8.00
C ILE A 146 -10.68 0.01 -7.38
N ALA A 147 -9.93 1.05 -7.01
CA ALA A 147 -10.48 2.27 -6.43
C ALA A 147 -11.41 3.01 -7.40
N GLY A 148 -11.06 3.04 -8.68
CA GLY A 148 -11.86 3.67 -9.74
C GLY A 148 -13.00 2.81 -10.30
N ALA A 149 -13.09 1.54 -9.90
CA ALA A 149 -14.09 0.62 -10.49
C ALA A 149 -15.55 1.07 -10.26
N LEU A 150 -15.87 1.59 -9.07
CA LEU A 150 -17.23 2.06 -8.77
C LEU A 150 -17.65 3.28 -9.61
N PRO A 151 -16.87 4.38 -9.69
CA PRO A 151 -17.20 5.49 -10.58
C PRO A 151 -17.19 5.09 -12.05
N ALA A 152 -16.28 4.24 -12.49
CA ALA A 152 -16.23 3.72 -13.85
C ALA A 152 -17.50 2.93 -14.23
N LEU A 153 -18.02 2.11 -13.30
CA LEU A 153 -19.28 1.40 -13.48
C LEU A 153 -20.48 2.37 -13.57
N LYS A 154 -20.48 3.44 -12.77
CA LYS A 154 -21.52 4.48 -12.86
C LYS A 154 -21.48 5.19 -14.21
N ALA A 155 -20.30 5.62 -14.67
CA ALA A 155 -20.09 6.21 -15.98
C ALA A 155 -20.59 5.28 -17.10
N ALA A 156 -20.25 3.99 -17.02
CA ALA A 156 -20.68 2.99 -17.97
C ALA A 156 -22.21 2.77 -18.05
N LYS A 157 -22.96 3.09 -17.00
CA LYS A 157 -24.42 2.92 -16.96
C LYS A 157 -25.21 4.18 -17.29
N LEU A 158 -24.56 5.32 -17.54
CA LEU A 158 -25.24 6.55 -17.96
C LEU A 158 -26.05 6.32 -19.26
N GLN A 159 -27.23 6.86 -19.32
CA GLN A 159 -28.10 6.79 -20.50
C GLN A 159 -27.95 8.06 -21.36
N PRO A 160 -27.79 7.97 -22.70
CA PRO A 160 -27.60 9.14 -23.55
C PRO A 160 -28.77 10.14 -23.45
N ALA A 161 -29.99 9.62 -23.22
CA ALA A 161 -31.20 10.45 -23.14
C ALA A 161 -31.21 11.37 -21.90
N ASP A 162 -30.65 10.91 -20.78
CA ASP A 162 -30.61 11.67 -19.53
C ASP A 162 -29.50 12.76 -19.58
N THR A 163 -28.37 12.42 -20.19
CA THR A 163 -27.20 13.32 -20.27
C THR A 163 -27.37 14.48 -21.27
N LEU A 164 -28.27 14.33 -22.26
CA LEU A 164 -28.54 15.35 -23.27
C LEU A 164 -29.79 16.22 -22.94
N ARG A 165 -30.51 15.87 -21.89
CA ARG A 165 -31.77 16.55 -21.49
C ARG A 165 -31.56 17.59 -20.37
N GLU A 166 -30.43 17.57 -19.69
CA GLU A 166 -30.08 18.54 -18.65
C GLU A 166 -29.59 19.87 -19.29
N GLU A 167 -30.55 20.62 -19.88
CA GLU A 167 -30.42 22.06 -20.15
C GLU A 167 -31.54 22.82 -19.41
#